data_61da2bf27ad5f7e6d38d2913fdfb5f4e
#
_entry.id   61da2bf27ad5f7e6d38d2913fdfb5f4e
#
_cell.length_a   1.000
_cell.length_b   1.000
_cell.length_c   1.000
_cell.angle_alpha   90.00
_cell.angle_beta   90.00
_cell.angle_gamma   90.00
#
_symmetry.space_group_name_H-M   'P 1'
#
loop_
_entity.id
_entity.type
_entity.pdbx_description
1 polymer ?
#
loop_
_entity_poly.entity_id
_entity_poly.type
_entity_poly.pdbx_seq_one_letter_code
_entity_poly.pdbx_strand_id
1 'polypeptide(L)'
;MSITKIIRVHGRQVLDSRGNPTVEAVVALAGGAIGSAIVPSGASTGEHEAWELRDGAKERFLGRGVTKAVANVNGIIASDVAGLDAVDQIRVDKTMIALDGTPNKSSLGANAILAVSLANARAAANQLGLPLFKYLGGPDARVLPVPMMNIVNGGAHSDAPVDFQEFMIMPKGMPTFSEALRAGCEIFHNLKSVLKDRGLSTAVGDEGGFAPNFKSAEDALTTIVKAVEKAGYKLGEQIFIALDPAASEFYDAAQKQYVFKKSDGSKRTVEELISYYERLARKFPIVSIEDGCAENDWDGWKKLTDAMGATMQLVGDDLLVTNVKFLRKAIDRGIANSILIKVNQIGTLTETLDCIQLAKENKYTAVISHRSGETEDTTIADIAVATNAGQIKTGSLSRTDRVAKYNQLLRIEEELGENAIYGGKMR
;
A
#
# COMPACT_ATOMS: atom_id res chain seq x y z
N MET A 1 -8.22 -37.07 -11.32
CA MET A 1 -8.42 -35.82 -10.52
C MET A 1 -7.83 -34.65 -11.29
N SER A 2 -8.45 -33.46 -11.25
CA SER A 2 -7.81 -32.26 -11.83
C SER A 2 -6.52 -31.99 -11.08
N ILE A 3 -5.44 -31.68 -11.82
CA ILE A 3 -4.10 -31.37 -11.25
C ILE A 3 -4.11 -30.06 -10.45
N THR A 4 -5.14 -29.21 -10.65
CA THR A 4 -5.33 -27.93 -9.99
C THR A 4 -6.15 -28.01 -8.70
N LYS A 5 -6.59 -29.21 -8.29
CA LYS A 5 -7.33 -29.38 -7.02
C LYS A 5 -6.44 -29.11 -5.82
N ILE A 6 -6.97 -28.34 -4.87
CA ILE A 6 -6.36 -28.13 -3.55
C ILE A 6 -6.40 -29.44 -2.78
N ILE A 7 -5.24 -29.94 -2.36
CA ILE A 7 -5.12 -31.16 -1.56
C ILE A 7 -4.67 -30.90 -0.14
N ARG A 8 -4.06 -29.73 0.12
CA ARG A 8 -3.57 -29.35 1.45
C ARG A 8 -3.50 -27.84 1.58
N VAL A 9 -3.92 -27.34 2.72
CA VAL A 9 -3.66 -26.01 3.20
C VAL A 9 -2.95 -26.10 4.55
N HIS A 10 -1.92 -25.27 4.76
CA HIS A 10 -1.19 -25.23 6.02
C HIS A 10 -0.82 -23.81 6.38
N GLY A 11 -1.21 -23.38 7.58
CA GLY A 11 -0.87 -22.09 8.15
C GLY A 11 0.20 -22.18 9.23
N ARG A 12 1.03 -21.15 9.34
CA ARG A 12 1.98 -20.98 10.43
C ARG A 12 2.08 -19.52 10.85
N GLN A 13 2.56 -19.31 12.07
CA GLN A 13 2.94 -18.00 12.55
C GLN A 13 4.39 -17.72 12.16
N VAL A 14 4.62 -16.56 11.53
CA VAL A 14 5.95 -16.03 11.19
C VAL A 14 6.06 -14.60 11.73
N LEU A 15 7.16 -13.90 11.50
CA LEU A 15 7.35 -12.52 11.96
C LEU A 15 7.29 -11.53 10.79
N ASP A 16 6.69 -10.38 11.04
CA ASP A 16 6.73 -9.22 10.16
C ASP A 16 8.01 -8.39 10.34
N SER A 17 8.18 -7.34 9.54
CA SER A 17 9.34 -6.42 9.56
C SER A 17 9.53 -5.66 10.88
N ARG A 18 8.52 -5.66 11.76
CA ARG A 18 8.56 -5.04 13.09
C ARG A 18 8.79 -6.07 14.20
N GLY A 19 8.98 -7.36 13.86
CA GLY A 19 9.11 -8.45 14.82
C GLY A 19 7.78 -8.88 15.47
N ASN A 20 6.63 -8.46 14.90
CA ASN A 20 5.33 -8.93 15.35
C ASN A 20 4.92 -10.19 14.58
N PRO A 21 4.19 -11.12 15.24
CA PRO A 21 3.64 -12.27 14.55
C PRO A 21 2.67 -11.89 13.43
N THR A 22 2.73 -12.65 12.33
CA THR A 22 1.77 -12.62 11.23
C THR A 22 1.52 -14.02 10.69
N VAL A 23 0.56 -14.16 9.76
CA VAL A 23 0.14 -15.45 9.20
C VAL A 23 0.84 -15.70 7.86
N GLU A 24 1.48 -16.86 7.73
CA GLU A 24 1.84 -17.47 6.45
C GLU A 24 0.91 -18.64 6.17
N ALA A 25 0.39 -18.74 4.94
CA ALA A 25 -0.29 -19.93 4.46
C ALA A 25 0.46 -20.56 3.28
N VAL A 26 0.35 -21.88 3.19
CA VAL A 26 0.86 -22.70 2.09
C VAL A 26 -0.29 -23.52 1.53
N VAL A 27 -0.50 -23.48 0.21
CA VAL A 27 -1.48 -24.27 -0.52
C VAL A 27 -0.74 -25.23 -1.44
N ALA A 28 -1.07 -26.53 -1.38
CA ALA A 28 -0.53 -27.57 -2.25
C ALA A 28 -1.63 -28.16 -3.14
N LEU A 29 -1.31 -28.38 -4.40
CA LEU A 29 -2.21 -28.87 -5.43
C LEU A 29 -1.94 -30.32 -5.80
N ALA A 30 -2.93 -31.03 -6.32
CA ALA A 30 -2.84 -32.43 -6.74
C ALA A 30 -1.76 -32.67 -7.81
N GLY A 31 -1.45 -31.67 -8.63
CA GLY A 31 -0.37 -31.73 -9.62
C GLY A 31 1.03 -31.52 -9.04
N GLY A 32 1.17 -31.30 -7.73
CA GLY A 32 2.44 -31.13 -7.03
C GLY A 32 2.90 -29.69 -6.85
N ALA A 33 2.25 -28.72 -7.48
CA ALA A 33 2.60 -27.31 -7.28
C ALA A 33 2.21 -26.84 -5.87
N ILE A 34 3.03 -25.91 -5.35
CA ILE A 34 2.85 -25.28 -4.04
C ILE A 34 2.91 -23.77 -4.22
N GLY A 35 2.04 -23.06 -3.50
CA GLY A 35 2.09 -21.60 -3.34
C GLY A 35 2.09 -21.22 -1.88
N SER A 36 2.82 -20.16 -1.54
CA SER A 36 2.82 -19.60 -0.18
C SER A 36 2.63 -18.08 -0.23
N ALA A 37 2.06 -17.53 0.83
CA ALA A 37 1.92 -16.09 1.00
C ALA A 37 1.97 -15.72 2.47
N ILE A 38 2.53 -14.52 2.75
CA ILE A 38 2.62 -13.95 4.09
C ILE A 38 1.86 -12.63 4.11
N VAL A 39 0.99 -12.46 5.11
CA VAL A 39 0.09 -11.31 5.21
C VAL A 39 0.79 -10.13 5.88
N PRO A 40 0.69 -8.90 5.34
CA PRO A 40 1.16 -7.70 6.01
C PRO A 40 0.20 -7.24 7.12
N SER A 41 0.66 -6.32 7.97
CA SER A 41 -0.10 -5.77 9.11
C SER A 41 0.09 -4.25 9.22
N GLY A 42 -0.98 -3.49 9.47
CA GLY A 42 -0.92 -2.05 9.69
C GLY A 42 -0.43 -1.66 11.09
N ALA A 43 0.15 -0.46 11.21
CA ALA A 43 0.38 0.20 12.50
C ALA A 43 -0.82 1.09 12.86
N SER A 44 -1.23 1.97 11.94
CA SER A 44 -2.52 2.64 11.93
C SER A 44 -3.51 1.82 11.10
N THR A 45 -4.76 1.77 11.52
CA THR A 45 -5.82 1.04 10.80
C THR A 45 -7.03 1.93 10.69
N GLY A 46 -7.59 2.07 9.49
CA GLY A 46 -8.86 2.73 9.26
C GLY A 46 -9.99 2.03 10.02
N GLU A 47 -10.96 2.79 10.49
CA GLU A 47 -12.09 2.29 11.29
C GLU A 47 -12.86 1.14 10.61
N HIS A 48 -12.86 1.14 9.29
CA HIS A 48 -13.67 0.22 8.47
C HIS A 48 -12.87 -0.91 7.80
N GLU A 49 -11.61 -1.11 8.18
CA GLU A 49 -10.81 -2.23 7.67
C GLU A 49 -11.36 -3.59 8.10
N ALA A 50 -11.10 -4.61 7.30
CA ALA A 50 -11.36 -5.99 7.68
C ALA A 50 -10.53 -6.40 8.91
N TRP A 51 -11.10 -7.26 9.73
CA TRP A 51 -10.60 -7.57 11.07
C TRP A 51 -9.33 -8.44 11.03
N GLU A 52 -8.22 -7.91 11.53
CA GLU A 52 -7.03 -8.69 11.79
C GLU A 52 -7.18 -9.46 13.11
N LEU A 53 -7.29 -10.79 13.05
CA LEU A 53 -7.49 -11.62 14.24
C LEU A 53 -6.16 -11.79 14.99
N ARG A 54 -6.11 -11.25 16.21
CA ARG A 54 -5.01 -11.37 17.18
C ARG A 54 -5.43 -12.17 18.41
N ASP A 55 -4.48 -12.86 19.06
CA ASP A 55 -4.75 -13.72 20.21
C ASP A 55 -5.19 -12.96 21.47
N GLY A 56 -4.66 -11.75 21.67
CA GLY A 56 -4.94 -10.90 22.83
C GLY A 56 -4.26 -11.35 24.14
N ALA A 57 -3.56 -12.48 24.16
CA ALA A 57 -2.86 -13.04 25.32
C ALA A 57 -1.58 -12.27 25.58
N LYS A 58 -1.57 -11.37 26.59
CA LYS A 58 -0.49 -10.41 26.86
C LYS A 58 0.85 -11.08 27.21
N GLU A 59 0.82 -12.28 27.77
CA GLU A 59 1.98 -13.08 28.12
C GLU A 59 2.73 -13.66 26.90
N ARG A 60 2.12 -13.63 25.73
CA ARG A 60 2.72 -14.07 24.46
C ARG A 60 2.68 -12.97 23.42
N PHE A 61 3.87 -12.58 22.93
CA PHE A 61 4.01 -11.50 21.95
C PHE A 61 3.24 -10.21 22.31
N LEU A 62 3.13 -9.92 23.62
CA LEU A 62 2.40 -8.75 24.14
C LEU A 62 0.94 -8.66 23.63
N GLY A 63 0.30 -9.79 23.43
CA GLY A 63 -1.07 -9.90 22.91
C GLY A 63 -1.19 -9.92 21.37
N ARG A 64 -0.06 -9.78 20.65
CA ARG A 64 -0.05 -9.68 19.18
C ARG A 64 0.07 -11.04 18.45
N GLY A 65 0.05 -12.16 19.18
CA GLY A 65 0.05 -13.50 18.59
C GLY A 65 -1.06 -13.70 17.56
N VAL A 66 -0.88 -14.65 16.63
CA VAL A 66 -1.88 -14.99 15.59
C VAL A 66 -2.22 -16.46 15.56
N THR A 67 -2.06 -17.16 16.71
CA THR A 67 -2.28 -18.61 16.79
C THR A 67 -3.73 -19.00 16.52
N LYS A 68 -4.71 -18.14 16.89
CA LYS A 68 -6.13 -18.34 16.55
C LYS A 68 -6.37 -18.28 15.05
N ALA A 69 -5.80 -17.28 14.36
CA ALA A 69 -5.89 -17.18 12.91
C ALA A 69 -5.22 -18.37 12.22
N VAL A 70 -4.06 -18.81 12.70
CA VAL A 70 -3.36 -20.02 12.22
C VAL A 70 -4.21 -21.28 12.46
N ALA A 71 -4.88 -21.41 13.61
CA ALA A 71 -5.77 -22.52 13.88
C ALA A 71 -6.97 -22.53 12.90
N ASN A 72 -7.53 -21.37 12.56
CA ASN A 72 -8.59 -21.24 11.56
C ASN A 72 -8.11 -21.67 10.16
N VAL A 73 -6.88 -21.30 9.77
CA VAL A 73 -6.29 -21.78 8.50
C VAL A 73 -6.15 -23.30 8.50
N ASN A 74 -5.60 -23.89 9.56
CA ASN A 74 -5.29 -25.33 9.63
C ASN A 74 -6.53 -26.21 9.88
N GLY A 75 -7.60 -25.63 10.39
CA GLY A 75 -8.84 -26.32 10.71
C GLY A 75 -9.93 -26.06 9.67
N ILE A 76 -10.81 -25.13 9.99
CA ILE A 76 -12.04 -24.91 9.25
C ILE A 76 -11.80 -24.46 7.79
N ILE A 77 -10.86 -23.55 7.54
CA ILE A 77 -10.57 -23.10 6.18
C ILE A 77 -9.99 -24.25 5.35
N ALA A 78 -8.98 -24.96 5.87
CA ALA A 78 -8.36 -26.07 5.17
C ALA A 78 -9.37 -27.16 4.80
N SER A 79 -10.35 -27.46 5.70
CA SER A 79 -11.40 -28.44 5.46
C SER A 79 -12.32 -28.04 4.30
N ASP A 80 -12.76 -26.78 4.28
CA ASP A 80 -13.79 -26.32 3.34
C ASP A 80 -13.24 -25.99 1.94
N VAL A 81 -11.97 -25.58 1.83
CA VAL A 81 -11.33 -25.32 0.52
C VAL A 81 -10.71 -26.58 -0.09
N ALA A 82 -10.52 -27.65 0.68
CA ALA A 82 -10.01 -28.91 0.16
C ALA A 82 -10.88 -29.47 -0.97
N GLY A 83 -10.26 -29.88 -2.07
CA GLY A 83 -10.95 -30.41 -3.25
C GLY A 83 -11.50 -29.34 -4.20
N LEU A 84 -11.51 -28.05 -3.83
CA LEU A 84 -11.81 -26.97 -4.77
C LEU A 84 -10.72 -26.88 -5.85
N ASP A 85 -11.09 -26.30 -6.98
CA ASP A 85 -10.14 -26.00 -8.05
C ASP A 85 -9.44 -24.67 -7.76
N ALA A 86 -8.13 -24.69 -7.62
CA ALA A 86 -7.33 -23.50 -7.29
C ALA A 86 -7.40 -22.40 -8.37
N VAL A 87 -7.67 -22.75 -9.64
CA VAL A 87 -7.83 -21.75 -10.71
C VAL A 87 -9.18 -21.02 -10.64
N ASP A 88 -10.16 -21.55 -9.90
CA ASP A 88 -11.39 -20.84 -9.59
C ASP A 88 -11.22 -20.01 -8.30
N GLN A 89 -10.35 -18.99 -8.40
CA GLN A 89 -10.02 -18.09 -7.28
C GLN A 89 -11.27 -17.48 -6.64
N ILE A 90 -12.24 -17.08 -7.48
CA ILE A 90 -13.48 -16.46 -7.01
C ILE A 90 -14.25 -17.43 -6.11
N ARG A 91 -14.33 -18.70 -6.46
CA ARG A 91 -15.00 -19.71 -5.67
C ARG A 91 -14.27 -19.97 -4.35
N VAL A 92 -12.93 -20.06 -4.38
CA VAL A 92 -12.12 -20.26 -3.18
C VAL A 92 -12.35 -19.09 -2.20
N ASP A 93 -12.24 -17.84 -2.66
CA ASP A 93 -12.42 -16.65 -1.83
C ASP A 93 -13.86 -16.54 -1.30
N LYS A 94 -14.88 -16.74 -2.15
CA LYS A 94 -16.28 -16.73 -1.72
C LYS A 94 -16.62 -17.84 -0.71
N THR A 95 -15.98 -19.00 -0.82
CA THR A 95 -16.14 -20.07 0.18
C THR A 95 -15.65 -19.60 1.54
N MET A 96 -14.46 -18.99 1.62
CA MET A 96 -13.91 -18.47 2.87
C MET A 96 -14.71 -17.30 3.44
N ILE A 97 -15.21 -16.39 2.59
CA ILE A 97 -16.08 -15.27 3.00
C ILE A 97 -17.40 -15.80 3.60
N ALA A 98 -18.02 -16.76 2.93
CA ALA A 98 -19.27 -17.37 3.42
C ALA A 98 -19.06 -18.14 4.73
N LEU A 99 -17.92 -18.78 4.89
CA LEU A 99 -17.54 -19.51 6.10
C LEU A 99 -17.32 -18.57 7.29
N ASP A 100 -16.75 -17.40 7.08
CA ASP A 100 -16.63 -16.35 8.10
C ASP A 100 -17.99 -15.79 8.50
N GLY A 101 -18.84 -15.49 7.54
CA GLY A 101 -20.23 -15.05 7.72
C GLY A 101 -20.40 -13.65 8.31
N THR A 102 -19.32 -12.91 8.56
CA THR A 102 -19.37 -11.55 9.10
C THR A 102 -18.99 -10.49 8.03
N PRO A 103 -19.49 -9.25 8.12
CA PRO A 103 -19.21 -8.23 7.11
C PRO A 103 -17.73 -7.83 7.00
N ASN A 104 -16.99 -7.97 8.09
CA ASN A 104 -15.58 -7.53 8.21
C ASN A 104 -14.61 -8.68 8.49
N LYS A 105 -15.01 -9.93 8.28
CA LYS A 105 -14.18 -11.13 8.49
C LYS A 105 -13.70 -11.31 9.95
N SER A 106 -14.53 -10.92 10.92
CA SER A 106 -14.15 -10.94 12.34
C SER A 106 -14.23 -12.34 13.00
N SER A 107 -14.85 -13.32 12.35
CA SER A 107 -14.97 -14.68 12.85
C SER A 107 -13.68 -15.49 12.62
N LEU A 108 -13.20 -15.56 11.40
CA LEU A 108 -11.99 -16.29 11.03
C LEU A 108 -10.73 -15.45 11.05
N GLY A 109 -10.89 -14.14 10.83
CA GLY A 109 -9.81 -13.17 10.66
C GLY A 109 -9.46 -12.95 9.19
N ALA A 110 -9.45 -11.68 8.77
CA ALA A 110 -9.05 -11.30 7.42
C ALA A 110 -7.61 -11.75 7.10
N ASN A 111 -6.72 -11.76 8.09
CA ASN A 111 -5.35 -12.26 7.95
C ASN A 111 -5.30 -13.76 7.62
N ALA A 112 -6.14 -14.58 8.24
CA ALA A 112 -6.25 -16.02 7.93
C ALA A 112 -6.77 -16.25 6.51
N ILE A 113 -7.84 -15.55 6.14
CA ILE A 113 -8.49 -15.64 4.83
C ILE A 113 -7.54 -15.17 3.73
N LEU A 114 -6.92 -13.99 3.89
CA LEU A 114 -6.02 -13.42 2.90
C LEU A 114 -4.79 -14.30 2.66
N ALA A 115 -4.20 -14.85 3.71
CA ALA A 115 -3.02 -15.73 3.57
C ALA A 115 -3.34 -16.91 2.63
N VAL A 116 -4.50 -17.53 2.79
CA VAL A 116 -4.94 -18.66 1.94
C VAL A 116 -5.31 -18.18 0.54
N SER A 117 -5.99 -17.05 0.41
CA SER A 117 -6.38 -16.45 -0.87
C SER A 117 -5.16 -16.19 -1.77
N LEU A 118 -4.13 -15.53 -1.23
CA LEU A 118 -2.89 -15.23 -1.98
C LEU A 118 -2.05 -16.48 -2.25
N ALA A 119 -1.93 -17.38 -1.28
CA ALA A 119 -1.23 -18.66 -1.45
C ALA A 119 -1.89 -19.52 -2.53
N ASN A 120 -3.23 -19.52 -2.61
CA ASN A 120 -3.98 -20.22 -3.65
C ASN A 120 -3.64 -19.68 -5.05
N ALA A 121 -3.69 -18.36 -5.23
CA ALA A 121 -3.35 -17.74 -6.52
C ALA A 121 -1.94 -18.10 -6.96
N ARG A 122 -0.97 -18.09 -6.04
CA ARG A 122 0.41 -18.46 -6.31
C ARG A 122 0.56 -19.96 -6.64
N ALA A 123 -0.17 -20.84 -5.94
CA ALA A 123 -0.19 -22.27 -6.25
C ALA A 123 -0.76 -22.54 -7.63
N ALA A 124 -1.87 -21.88 -7.99
CA ALA A 124 -2.48 -21.99 -9.31
C ALA A 124 -1.55 -21.50 -10.42
N ALA A 125 -0.92 -20.35 -10.25
CA ALA A 125 0.07 -19.81 -11.18
C ALA A 125 1.25 -20.79 -11.39
N ASN A 126 1.81 -21.29 -10.30
CA ASN A 126 2.90 -22.28 -10.34
C ASN A 126 2.47 -23.58 -11.05
N GLN A 127 1.26 -24.07 -10.82
CA GLN A 127 0.73 -25.28 -11.47
C GLN A 127 0.60 -25.10 -12.98
N LEU A 128 0.29 -23.90 -13.43
CA LEU A 128 0.16 -23.54 -14.85
C LEU A 128 1.49 -23.14 -15.49
N GLY A 129 2.58 -23.08 -14.73
CA GLY A 129 3.89 -22.65 -15.22
C GLY A 129 3.93 -21.16 -15.60
N LEU A 130 3.08 -20.34 -14.98
CA LEU A 130 2.99 -18.90 -15.25
C LEU A 130 3.53 -18.10 -14.07
N PRO A 131 4.25 -16.99 -14.31
CA PRO A 131 4.52 -16.02 -13.26
C PRO A 131 3.20 -15.40 -12.78
N LEU A 132 3.16 -15.01 -11.50
CA LEU A 132 1.90 -14.60 -10.85
C LEU A 132 1.24 -13.41 -11.56
N PHE A 133 2.01 -12.41 -11.99
CA PHE A 133 1.47 -11.25 -12.68
C PHE A 133 0.79 -11.61 -14.01
N LYS A 134 1.33 -12.58 -14.77
CA LYS A 134 0.70 -13.08 -16.02
C LYS A 134 -0.52 -13.94 -15.74
N TYR A 135 -0.48 -14.75 -14.69
CA TYR A 135 -1.64 -15.55 -14.28
C TYR A 135 -2.82 -14.68 -13.91
N LEU A 136 -2.59 -13.61 -13.15
CA LEU A 136 -3.66 -12.70 -12.71
C LEU A 136 -4.12 -11.72 -13.80
N GLY A 137 -3.20 -11.18 -14.60
CA GLY A 137 -3.49 -10.08 -15.53
C GLY A 137 -3.56 -10.49 -17.01
N GLY A 138 -3.22 -11.74 -17.33
CA GLY A 138 -3.23 -12.23 -18.71
C GLY A 138 -2.16 -11.59 -19.59
N PRO A 139 -2.34 -11.64 -20.93
CA PRO A 139 -1.31 -11.21 -21.89
C PRO A 139 -1.08 -9.69 -21.91
N ASP A 140 -2.00 -8.88 -21.40
CA ASP A 140 -1.86 -7.42 -21.39
C ASP A 140 -1.19 -6.88 -20.10
N ALA A 141 -0.82 -7.75 -19.17
CA ALA A 141 -0.09 -7.40 -17.94
C ALA A 141 1.35 -7.01 -18.26
N ARG A 142 1.64 -5.72 -18.51
CA ARG A 142 2.94 -5.23 -18.97
C ARG A 142 3.32 -3.82 -18.53
N VAL A 143 2.47 -3.15 -17.73
CA VAL A 143 2.76 -1.81 -17.24
C VAL A 143 3.48 -1.88 -15.90
N LEU A 144 4.77 -1.53 -15.89
CA LEU A 144 5.56 -1.35 -14.67
C LEU A 144 5.08 -0.07 -13.96
N PRO A 145 4.76 -0.16 -12.65
CA PRO A 145 4.21 0.97 -11.91
C PRO A 145 5.27 2.04 -11.64
N VAL A 146 4.85 3.32 -11.61
CA VAL A 146 5.64 4.41 -11.04
C VAL A 146 5.71 4.21 -9.53
N PRO A 147 6.91 4.09 -8.94
CA PRO A 147 7.03 3.94 -7.49
C PRO A 147 6.87 5.28 -6.78
N MET A 148 6.03 5.28 -5.73
CA MET A 148 5.91 6.35 -4.76
C MET A 148 6.79 5.97 -3.56
N MET A 149 8.01 6.53 -3.53
CA MET A 149 9.06 6.11 -2.60
C MET A 149 9.07 7.01 -1.37
N ASN A 150 8.65 6.50 -0.21
CA ASN A 150 8.66 7.24 1.05
C ASN A 150 10.09 7.44 1.55
N ILE A 151 10.70 8.60 1.29
CA ILE A 151 12.09 8.90 1.67
C ILE A 151 12.24 9.69 2.96
N VAL A 152 11.14 10.32 3.44
CA VAL A 152 11.09 11.06 4.71
C VAL A 152 9.80 10.75 5.44
N ASN A 153 9.92 10.33 6.70
CA ASN A 153 8.82 10.05 7.62
C ASN A 153 8.63 11.20 8.61
N GLY A 154 7.39 11.51 8.91
CA GLY A 154 6.93 12.41 9.96
C GLY A 154 5.69 11.83 10.63
N GLY A 155 4.76 12.67 11.10
CA GLY A 155 3.48 12.26 11.66
C GLY A 155 3.61 11.16 12.72
N ALA A 156 2.74 10.16 12.66
CA ALA A 156 2.77 9.00 13.55
C ALA A 156 3.99 8.09 13.34
N HIS A 157 4.67 8.18 12.19
CA HIS A 157 5.84 7.37 11.85
C HIS A 157 7.17 7.94 12.35
N SER A 158 7.18 9.05 13.09
CA SER A 158 8.39 9.71 13.58
C SER A 158 8.09 10.56 14.83
N ASP A 159 9.09 10.72 15.69
CA ASP A 159 9.04 11.68 16.82
C ASP A 159 9.30 13.13 16.36
N ALA A 160 9.56 13.36 15.08
CA ALA A 160 9.83 14.67 14.52
C ALA A 160 8.63 15.62 14.69
N PRO A 161 8.88 16.94 14.88
CA PRO A 161 7.82 17.95 15.00
C PRO A 161 7.23 18.33 13.62
N VAL A 162 6.78 17.33 12.87
CA VAL A 162 6.13 17.47 11.56
C VAL A 162 4.84 16.66 11.56
N ASP A 163 3.72 17.27 11.22
CA ASP A 163 2.41 16.64 11.29
C ASP A 163 2.15 15.67 10.13
N PHE A 164 2.68 15.95 8.94
CA PHE A 164 2.52 15.08 7.77
C PHE A 164 3.34 13.79 7.93
N GLN A 165 2.73 12.66 7.57
CA GLN A 165 3.26 11.33 7.85
C GLN A 165 4.33 10.90 6.86
N GLU A 166 4.14 11.17 5.55
CA GLU A 166 5.06 10.69 4.51
C GLU A 166 5.32 11.74 3.43
N PHE A 167 6.59 11.81 3.04
CA PHE A 167 7.07 12.61 1.91
C PHE A 167 7.73 11.68 0.90
N MET A 168 7.12 11.55 -0.27
CA MET A 168 7.51 10.59 -1.29
C MET A 168 8.09 11.28 -2.52
N ILE A 169 9.08 10.65 -3.15
CA ILE A 169 9.49 10.97 -4.51
C ILE A 169 8.85 10.02 -5.51
N MET A 170 8.55 10.55 -6.69
CA MET A 170 7.95 9.80 -7.80
C MET A 170 8.79 10.04 -9.06
N PRO A 171 9.65 9.10 -9.47
CA PRO A 171 10.49 9.24 -10.67
C PRO A 171 9.70 8.96 -11.96
N LYS A 172 8.59 9.67 -12.14
CA LYS A 172 7.61 9.50 -13.21
C LYS A 172 8.17 9.80 -14.60
N GLY A 173 9.10 10.75 -14.70
CA GLY A 173 9.71 11.16 -15.96
C GLY A 173 10.90 10.30 -16.41
N MET A 174 11.14 9.16 -15.78
CA MET A 174 12.22 8.24 -16.17
C MET A 174 11.75 7.30 -17.31
N PRO A 175 12.70 6.78 -18.13
CA PRO A 175 12.33 5.99 -19.32
C PRO A 175 11.91 4.56 -19.00
N THR A 176 12.42 3.96 -17.91
CA THR A 176 12.17 2.57 -17.51
C THR A 176 12.01 2.47 -16.00
N PHE A 177 11.48 1.35 -15.51
CA PHE A 177 11.39 1.11 -14.08
C PHE A 177 12.78 1.00 -13.43
N SER A 178 13.72 0.31 -14.07
CA SER A 178 15.10 0.18 -13.59
C SER A 178 15.79 1.55 -13.44
N GLU A 179 15.62 2.45 -14.40
CA GLU A 179 16.13 3.82 -14.32
C GLU A 179 15.43 4.65 -13.24
N ALA A 180 14.11 4.44 -13.05
CA ALA A 180 13.36 5.07 -11.98
C ALA A 180 13.86 4.61 -10.59
N LEU A 181 14.11 3.32 -10.43
CA LEU A 181 14.66 2.76 -9.20
C LEU A 181 16.07 3.26 -8.93
N ARG A 182 16.95 3.33 -9.97
CA ARG A 182 18.29 3.92 -9.88
C ARG A 182 18.23 5.36 -9.40
N ALA A 183 17.39 6.19 -10.02
CA ALA A 183 17.20 7.57 -9.62
C ALA A 183 16.76 7.69 -8.14
N GLY A 184 15.79 6.86 -7.73
CA GLY A 184 15.37 6.80 -6.34
C GLY A 184 16.52 6.49 -5.38
N CYS A 185 17.33 5.48 -5.67
CA CYS A 185 18.51 5.10 -4.86
C CYS A 185 19.53 6.24 -4.76
N GLU A 186 19.85 6.86 -5.88
CA GLU A 186 20.82 7.99 -5.93
C GLU A 186 20.32 9.20 -5.13
N ILE A 187 19.01 9.52 -5.24
CA ILE A 187 18.39 10.60 -4.44
C ILE A 187 18.40 10.23 -2.95
N PHE A 188 18.05 8.99 -2.58
CA PHE A 188 18.05 8.52 -1.20
C PHE A 188 19.44 8.67 -0.55
N HIS A 189 20.51 8.27 -1.25
CA HIS A 189 21.89 8.43 -0.75
C HIS A 189 22.32 9.88 -0.68
N ASN A 190 21.93 10.72 -1.64
CA ASN A 190 22.19 12.16 -1.59
C ASN A 190 21.40 12.82 -0.45
N LEU A 191 20.15 12.41 -0.19
CA LEU A 191 19.37 12.88 0.96
C LEU A 191 20.09 12.57 2.27
N LYS A 192 20.63 11.34 2.42
CA LYS A 192 21.46 10.98 3.57
C LYS A 192 22.63 11.94 3.79
N SER A 193 23.32 12.32 2.70
CA SER A 193 24.43 13.30 2.76
C SER A 193 23.91 14.68 3.19
N VAL A 194 22.85 15.20 2.56
CA VAL A 194 22.25 16.49 2.90
C VAL A 194 21.81 16.56 4.36
N LEU A 195 21.22 15.47 4.90
CA LEU A 195 20.84 15.39 6.31
C LEU A 195 22.05 15.46 7.24
N LYS A 196 23.12 14.71 6.92
CA LYS A 196 24.38 14.77 7.69
C LYS A 196 25.00 16.15 7.69
N ASP A 197 25.05 16.81 6.53
CA ASP A 197 25.60 18.17 6.37
C ASP A 197 24.80 19.19 7.22
N ARG A 198 23.52 18.90 7.49
CA ARG A 198 22.65 19.69 8.39
C ARG A 198 22.71 19.26 9.86
N GLY A 199 23.47 18.24 10.21
CA GLY A 199 23.51 17.67 11.58
C GLY A 199 22.23 16.96 11.98
N LEU A 200 21.41 16.49 11.01
CA LEU A 200 20.15 15.81 11.23
C LEU A 200 20.34 14.28 11.26
N SER A 201 19.43 13.59 11.95
CA SER A 201 19.43 12.13 12.03
C SER A 201 19.28 11.49 10.65
N THR A 202 20.02 10.40 10.42
CA THR A 202 19.87 9.51 9.26
C THR A 202 19.37 8.13 9.65
N ALA A 203 18.76 7.98 10.84
CA ALA A 203 18.00 6.81 11.22
C ALA A 203 16.76 6.69 10.34
N VAL A 204 16.37 5.45 10.05
CA VAL A 204 15.21 5.15 9.20
C VAL A 204 14.04 4.64 10.05
N GLY A 205 12.83 5.00 9.62
CA GLY A 205 11.59 4.49 10.20
C GLY A 205 11.20 3.10 9.68
N ASP A 206 10.00 2.67 10.03
CA ASP A 206 9.47 1.34 9.69
C ASP A 206 9.40 1.10 8.18
N GLU A 207 9.21 2.14 7.38
CA GLU A 207 9.10 2.06 5.93
C GLU A 207 10.42 2.34 5.19
N GLY A 208 11.52 2.47 5.92
CA GLY A 208 12.86 2.63 5.37
C GLY A 208 13.25 4.05 4.97
N GLY A 209 12.34 5.04 5.05
CA GLY A 209 12.63 6.46 4.88
C GLY A 209 13.30 7.05 6.11
N PHE A 210 14.03 8.17 5.94
CA PHE A 210 14.67 8.87 7.07
C PHE A 210 13.62 9.53 7.98
N ALA A 211 13.92 9.60 9.27
CA ALA A 211 13.07 10.22 10.29
C ALA A 211 13.83 11.36 11.03
N PRO A 212 14.24 12.42 10.35
CA PRO A 212 14.96 13.52 10.96
C PRO A 212 14.01 14.53 11.61
N ASN A 213 14.49 15.31 12.58
CA ASN A 213 13.73 16.36 13.24
C ASN A 213 13.65 17.61 12.34
N PHE A 214 12.80 17.59 11.32
CA PHE A 214 12.46 18.77 10.53
C PHE A 214 11.57 19.74 11.32
N LYS A 215 11.65 21.03 10.96
CA LYS A 215 10.88 22.08 11.64
C LYS A 215 9.46 22.22 11.08
N SER A 216 9.23 21.78 9.85
CA SER A 216 7.95 21.87 9.15
C SER A 216 7.93 20.98 7.91
N ALA A 217 6.75 20.79 7.32
CA ALA A 217 6.61 20.10 6.02
C ALA A 217 7.42 20.82 4.91
N GLU A 218 7.46 22.15 4.91
CA GLU A 218 8.25 22.92 3.94
C GLU A 218 9.76 22.70 4.10
N ASP A 219 10.24 22.52 5.34
CA ASP A 219 11.66 22.22 5.61
C ASP A 219 12.03 20.82 5.07
N ALA A 220 11.14 19.84 5.26
CA ALA A 220 11.29 18.50 4.68
C ALA A 220 11.34 18.57 3.14
N LEU A 221 10.35 19.21 2.52
CA LEU A 221 10.26 19.37 1.07
C LEU A 221 11.48 20.09 0.48
N THR A 222 11.92 21.18 1.10
CA THR A 222 13.12 21.92 0.66
C THR A 222 14.38 21.04 0.74
N THR A 223 14.45 20.14 1.72
CA THR A 223 15.59 19.22 1.86
C THR A 223 15.55 18.13 0.79
N ILE A 224 14.37 17.63 0.46
CA ILE A 224 14.18 16.67 -0.65
C ILE A 224 14.59 17.32 -1.97
N VAL A 225 14.17 18.56 -2.25
CA VAL A 225 14.58 19.31 -3.46
C VAL A 225 16.09 19.35 -3.59
N LYS A 226 16.80 19.74 -2.52
CA LYS A 226 18.28 19.77 -2.49
C LYS A 226 18.89 18.40 -2.78
N ALA A 227 18.29 17.33 -2.30
CA ALA A 227 18.77 15.97 -2.54
C ALA A 227 18.59 15.55 -4.01
N VAL A 228 17.44 15.90 -4.63
CA VAL A 228 17.16 15.66 -6.05
C VAL A 228 18.14 16.43 -6.93
N GLU A 229 18.35 17.72 -6.66
CA GLU A 229 19.32 18.57 -7.38
C GLU A 229 20.76 18.06 -7.23
N LYS A 230 21.17 17.68 -6.00
CA LYS A 230 22.48 17.11 -5.73
C LYS A 230 22.72 15.78 -6.44
N ALA A 231 21.66 15.00 -6.66
CA ALA A 231 21.68 13.76 -7.44
C ALA A 231 21.71 14.00 -8.96
N GLY A 232 21.55 15.24 -9.42
CA GLY A 232 21.60 15.61 -10.83
C GLY A 232 20.29 15.42 -11.60
N TYR A 233 19.17 15.22 -10.89
CA TYR A 233 17.85 15.04 -11.51
C TYR A 233 17.04 16.33 -11.54
N LYS A 234 16.14 16.43 -12.54
CA LYS A 234 15.27 17.60 -12.73
C LYS A 234 13.94 17.41 -12.02
N LEU A 235 13.69 18.23 -11.01
CA LEU A 235 12.44 18.27 -10.29
C LEU A 235 11.33 18.87 -11.19
N GLY A 236 10.14 18.24 -11.18
CA GLY A 236 9.02 18.65 -12.04
C GLY A 236 9.09 18.15 -13.49
N GLU A 237 10.21 17.52 -13.91
CA GLU A 237 10.34 16.86 -15.21
C GLU A 237 10.57 15.33 -15.04
N GLN A 238 11.61 14.96 -14.30
CA GLN A 238 11.99 13.57 -14.04
C GLN A 238 11.43 13.07 -12.72
N ILE A 239 11.53 13.90 -11.68
CA ILE A 239 11.12 13.58 -10.31
C ILE A 239 10.00 14.51 -9.88
N PHE A 240 8.95 13.92 -9.34
CA PHE A 240 7.81 14.60 -8.74
C PHE A 240 7.70 14.23 -7.26
N ILE A 241 6.81 14.89 -6.54
CA ILE A 241 6.60 14.70 -5.10
C ILE A 241 5.16 14.22 -4.87
N ALA A 242 5.01 13.30 -3.93
CA ALA A 242 3.73 12.92 -3.36
C ALA A 242 3.77 13.08 -1.85
N LEU A 243 2.62 13.39 -1.26
CA LEU A 243 2.44 13.56 0.17
C LEU A 243 1.40 12.57 0.70
N ASP A 244 1.62 12.11 1.91
CA ASP A 244 0.60 11.50 2.75
C ASP A 244 0.55 12.25 4.08
N PRO A 245 -0.38 13.20 4.23
CA PRO A 245 -0.62 13.88 5.50
C PRO A 245 -1.15 12.96 6.59
N ALA A 246 -1.90 11.91 6.25
CA ALA A 246 -2.68 11.10 7.18
C ALA A 246 -3.56 11.99 8.08
N ALA A 247 -4.42 12.81 7.47
CA ALA A 247 -5.06 13.93 8.14
C ALA A 247 -6.02 13.53 9.28
N SER A 248 -6.44 12.27 9.35
CA SER A 248 -7.20 11.72 10.49
C SER A 248 -6.44 11.84 11.81
N GLU A 249 -5.10 11.73 11.80
CA GLU A 249 -4.24 11.79 12.99
C GLU A 249 -4.24 13.15 13.69
N PHE A 250 -4.53 14.22 12.95
CA PHE A 250 -4.58 15.58 13.49
C PHE A 250 -5.95 16.25 13.35
N TYR A 251 -7.00 15.48 13.06
CA TYR A 251 -8.37 16.00 13.01
C TYR A 251 -9.04 16.00 14.39
N ASP A 252 -9.61 17.13 14.78
CA ASP A 252 -10.47 17.27 15.94
C ASP A 252 -11.93 17.24 15.48
N ALA A 253 -12.59 16.10 15.62
CA ALA A 253 -13.96 15.88 15.17
C ALA A 253 -14.98 16.77 15.94
N ALA A 254 -14.71 17.10 17.21
CA ALA A 254 -15.60 17.93 18.02
C ALA A 254 -15.59 19.39 17.56
N GLN A 255 -14.42 19.90 17.17
CA GLN A 255 -14.25 21.27 16.67
C GLN A 255 -14.33 21.35 15.14
N LYS A 256 -14.34 20.24 14.44
CA LYS A 256 -14.23 20.13 12.97
C LYS A 256 -13.03 20.91 12.44
N GLN A 257 -11.88 20.74 13.08
CA GLN A 257 -10.63 21.45 12.76
C GLN A 257 -9.47 20.48 12.66
N TYR A 258 -8.50 20.83 11.82
CA TYR A 258 -7.22 20.15 11.69
C TYR A 258 -6.18 20.86 12.55
N VAL A 259 -5.62 20.18 13.55
CA VAL A 259 -4.72 20.75 14.56
C VAL A 259 -3.32 20.22 14.37
N PHE A 260 -2.40 21.06 13.97
CA PHE A 260 -0.99 20.70 13.74
C PHE A 260 -0.23 20.58 15.06
N LYS A 261 -0.56 19.52 15.83
CA LYS A 261 -0.11 19.32 17.22
C LYS A 261 1.40 19.14 17.37
N LYS A 262 2.05 18.58 16.36
CA LYS A 262 3.49 18.27 16.39
C LYS A 262 4.34 19.48 16.01
N SER A 263 3.89 20.33 15.11
CA SER A 263 4.65 21.47 14.62
C SER A 263 4.36 22.76 15.39
N ASP A 264 3.38 23.53 14.99
CA ASP A 264 3.15 24.90 15.46
C ASP A 264 1.89 25.08 16.31
N GLY A 265 1.13 24.03 16.54
CA GLY A 265 -0.14 24.06 17.29
C GLY A 265 -1.29 24.78 16.58
N SER A 266 -1.08 25.17 15.31
CA SER A 266 -2.11 25.92 14.56
C SER A 266 -3.34 25.04 14.30
N LYS A 267 -4.50 25.71 14.36
CA LYS A 267 -5.81 25.10 14.05
C LYS A 267 -6.26 25.62 12.69
N ARG A 268 -6.74 24.71 11.84
CA ARG A 268 -7.20 25.04 10.49
C ARG A 268 -8.59 24.48 10.25
N THR A 269 -9.45 25.25 9.63
CA THR A 269 -10.64 24.73 8.96
C THR A 269 -10.20 23.92 7.74
N VAL A 270 -11.11 23.18 7.13
CA VAL A 270 -10.80 22.43 5.90
C VAL A 270 -10.36 23.36 4.77
N GLU A 271 -10.96 24.55 4.65
CA GLU A 271 -10.61 25.55 3.65
C GLU A 271 -9.18 26.09 3.84
N GLU A 272 -8.79 26.32 5.09
CA GLU A 272 -7.43 26.74 5.42
C GLU A 272 -6.40 25.63 5.19
N LEU A 273 -6.77 24.38 5.44
CA LEU A 273 -5.95 23.21 5.11
C LEU A 273 -5.77 23.07 3.59
N ILE A 274 -6.83 23.18 2.81
CA ILE A 274 -6.78 23.18 1.34
C ILE A 274 -5.87 24.29 0.84
N SER A 275 -6.04 25.51 1.35
CA SER A 275 -5.18 26.65 1.01
C SER A 275 -3.71 26.40 1.35
N TYR A 276 -3.44 25.63 2.41
CA TYR A 276 -2.07 25.21 2.76
C TYR A 276 -1.51 24.22 1.71
N TYR A 277 -2.27 23.21 1.30
CA TYR A 277 -1.86 22.30 0.23
C TYR A 277 -1.62 23.02 -1.10
N GLU A 278 -2.50 23.95 -1.47
CA GLU A 278 -2.31 24.76 -2.67
C GLU A 278 -1.02 25.59 -2.64
N ARG A 279 -0.66 26.17 -1.49
CA ARG A 279 0.62 26.90 -1.34
C ARG A 279 1.81 26.01 -1.51
N LEU A 280 1.76 24.77 -0.94
CA LEU A 280 2.83 23.79 -1.12
C LEU A 280 2.93 23.36 -2.58
N ALA A 281 1.81 23.08 -3.25
CA ALA A 281 1.78 22.66 -4.64
C ALA A 281 2.23 23.75 -5.64
N ARG A 282 2.05 25.04 -5.29
CA ARG A 282 2.63 26.15 -6.07
C ARG A 282 4.15 26.26 -5.95
N LYS A 283 4.72 25.81 -4.83
CA LYS A 283 6.15 25.92 -4.54
C LYS A 283 6.94 24.67 -4.93
N PHE A 284 6.30 23.52 -4.87
CA PHE A 284 6.91 22.22 -5.12
C PHE A 284 6.08 21.42 -6.14
N PRO A 285 6.68 20.59 -7.00
CA PRO A 285 5.95 19.80 -7.99
C PRO A 285 5.24 18.60 -7.34
N ILE A 286 4.29 18.89 -6.44
CA ILE A 286 3.44 17.90 -5.79
C ILE A 286 2.36 17.50 -6.78
N VAL A 287 2.22 16.21 -7.04
CA VAL A 287 1.26 15.64 -8.01
C VAL A 287 0.25 14.69 -7.37
N SER A 288 0.46 14.33 -6.10
CA SER A 288 -0.43 13.42 -5.37
C SER A 288 -0.48 13.76 -3.89
N ILE A 289 -1.68 13.72 -3.32
CA ILE A 289 -1.95 13.86 -1.88
C ILE A 289 -2.84 12.68 -1.47
N GLU A 290 -2.35 11.86 -0.54
CA GLU A 290 -3.07 10.76 0.08
C GLU A 290 -3.65 11.25 1.41
N ASP A 291 -4.87 10.84 1.72
CA ASP A 291 -5.58 11.17 2.96
C ASP A 291 -5.44 12.64 3.40
N GLY A 292 -5.70 13.54 2.45
CA GLY A 292 -5.61 14.99 2.65
C GLY A 292 -6.71 15.55 3.56
N CYS A 293 -7.75 14.78 3.87
CA CYS A 293 -8.76 15.05 4.89
C CYS A 293 -8.99 13.79 5.73
N ALA A 294 -9.59 13.94 6.91
CA ALA A 294 -9.90 12.82 7.79
C ALA A 294 -10.91 11.85 7.14
N GLU A 295 -10.80 10.56 7.46
CA GLU A 295 -11.61 9.47 6.90
C GLU A 295 -13.13 9.67 7.06
N ASN A 296 -13.54 10.36 8.12
CA ASN A 296 -14.95 10.65 8.42
C ASN A 296 -15.41 12.06 7.94
N ASP A 297 -14.49 12.91 7.44
CA ASP A 297 -14.82 14.25 6.94
C ASP A 297 -15.17 14.25 5.45
N TRP A 298 -16.25 13.55 5.09
CA TRP A 298 -16.70 13.42 3.70
C TRP A 298 -17.02 14.76 3.01
N ASP A 299 -17.45 15.75 3.75
CA ASP A 299 -17.72 17.09 3.22
C ASP A 299 -16.43 17.87 3.01
N GLY A 300 -15.43 17.70 3.89
CA GLY A 300 -14.08 18.20 3.69
C GLY A 300 -13.42 17.59 2.46
N TRP A 301 -13.54 16.27 2.27
CA TRP A 301 -13.06 15.58 1.09
C TRP A 301 -13.72 16.10 -0.21
N LYS A 302 -15.02 16.42 -0.16
CA LYS A 302 -15.71 17.02 -1.32
C LYS A 302 -15.10 18.37 -1.67
N LYS A 303 -14.89 19.24 -0.68
CA LYS A 303 -14.27 20.55 -0.87
C LYS A 303 -12.85 20.44 -1.42
N LEU A 304 -12.05 19.51 -0.87
CA LEU A 304 -10.69 19.25 -1.34
C LEU A 304 -10.71 18.80 -2.81
N THR A 305 -11.63 17.89 -3.17
CA THR A 305 -11.74 17.38 -4.54
C THR A 305 -12.17 18.47 -5.51
N ASP A 306 -13.14 19.32 -5.15
CA ASP A 306 -13.59 20.42 -5.98
C ASP A 306 -12.48 21.46 -6.21
N ALA A 307 -11.65 21.71 -5.19
CA ALA A 307 -10.58 22.70 -5.26
C ALA A 307 -9.36 22.20 -6.06
N MET A 308 -8.94 20.97 -5.84
CA MET A 308 -7.63 20.47 -6.33
C MET A 308 -7.73 19.27 -7.28
N GLY A 309 -8.85 18.54 -7.32
CA GLY A 309 -8.95 17.26 -8.03
C GLY A 309 -8.80 17.34 -9.56
N ALA A 310 -8.90 18.52 -10.15
CA ALA A 310 -8.67 18.70 -11.59
C ALA A 310 -7.18 18.59 -11.98
N THR A 311 -6.27 18.92 -11.07
CA THR A 311 -4.82 19.00 -11.31
C THR A 311 -3.99 18.14 -10.37
N MET A 312 -4.60 17.60 -9.31
CA MET A 312 -3.95 16.83 -8.25
C MET A 312 -4.56 15.45 -8.15
N GLN A 313 -3.73 14.42 -8.05
CA GLN A 313 -4.21 13.10 -7.63
C GLN A 313 -4.55 13.15 -6.14
N LEU A 314 -5.79 12.82 -5.81
CA LEU A 314 -6.30 12.76 -4.44
C LEU A 314 -6.62 11.31 -4.10
N VAL A 315 -5.78 10.70 -3.29
CA VAL A 315 -5.83 9.27 -2.97
C VAL A 315 -6.57 9.07 -1.65
N GLY A 316 -7.64 8.27 -1.67
CA GLY A 316 -8.30 7.82 -0.45
C GLY A 316 -7.69 6.49 0.02
N ASP A 317 -7.10 6.47 1.22
CA ASP A 317 -6.67 5.28 1.94
C ASP A 317 -7.69 4.91 3.01
N ASP A 318 -7.63 5.51 4.18
CA ASP A 318 -8.57 5.24 5.29
C ASP A 318 -10.01 5.62 4.93
N LEU A 319 -10.21 6.61 4.05
CA LEU A 319 -11.51 6.95 3.48
C LEU A 319 -12.18 5.79 2.74
N LEU A 320 -11.43 4.95 2.03
CA LEU A 320 -11.95 3.97 1.07
C LEU A 320 -11.65 2.51 1.46
N VAL A 321 -10.62 2.28 2.25
CA VAL A 321 -10.18 0.99 2.85
C VAL A 321 -10.25 -0.21 1.88
N THR A 322 -9.86 0.00 0.61
CA THR A 322 -9.92 -1.03 -0.45
C THR A 322 -11.31 -1.67 -0.58
N ASN A 323 -12.38 -0.93 -0.26
CA ASN A 323 -13.73 -1.47 -0.17
C ASN A 323 -14.66 -0.89 -1.26
N VAL A 324 -15.22 -1.78 -2.08
CA VAL A 324 -16.13 -1.45 -3.19
C VAL A 324 -17.30 -0.56 -2.75
N LYS A 325 -17.83 -0.75 -1.52
CA LYS A 325 -18.96 0.05 -1.01
C LYS A 325 -18.55 1.50 -0.75
N PHE A 326 -17.38 1.71 -0.12
CA PHE A 326 -16.87 3.07 0.15
C PHE A 326 -16.42 3.73 -1.16
N LEU A 327 -15.77 2.99 -2.05
CA LEU A 327 -15.39 3.52 -3.36
C LEU A 327 -16.63 3.94 -4.17
N ARG A 328 -17.69 3.13 -4.21
CA ARG A 328 -18.94 3.49 -4.87
C ARG A 328 -19.53 4.78 -4.30
N LYS A 329 -19.60 4.89 -2.97
CA LYS A 329 -20.05 6.12 -2.28
C LYS A 329 -19.21 7.35 -2.66
N ALA A 330 -17.89 7.20 -2.80
CA ALA A 330 -17.01 8.29 -3.19
C ALA A 330 -17.24 8.69 -4.67
N ILE A 331 -17.40 7.72 -5.56
CA ILE A 331 -17.72 7.93 -6.98
C ILE A 331 -19.04 8.70 -7.12
N ASP A 332 -20.09 8.23 -6.47
CA ASP A 332 -21.42 8.84 -6.53
C ASP A 332 -21.43 10.28 -6.01
N ARG A 333 -20.55 10.63 -5.07
CA ARG A 333 -20.40 11.97 -4.51
C ARG A 333 -19.35 12.83 -5.22
N GLY A 334 -18.59 12.28 -6.17
CA GLY A 334 -17.47 12.98 -6.82
C GLY A 334 -16.38 13.38 -5.82
N ILE A 335 -15.94 12.44 -4.99
CA ILE A 335 -14.95 12.61 -3.92
C ILE A 335 -13.71 11.79 -4.23
N ALA A 336 -12.51 12.37 -4.07
CA ALA A 336 -11.23 11.80 -4.48
C ALA A 336 -11.17 11.55 -6.01
N ASN A 337 -10.10 10.98 -6.52
CA ASN A 337 -9.93 10.54 -7.90
C ASN A 337 -8.93 9.38 -8.03
N SER A 338 -8.51 8.86 -6.87
CA SER A 338 -7.61 7.71 -6.74
C SER A 338 -7.94 6.93 -5.47
N ILE A 339 -7.62 5.66 -5.46
CA ILE A 339 -7.74 4.79 -4.28
C ILE A 339 -6.41 4.13 -3.97
N LEU A 340 -6.06 4.06 -2.69
CA LEU A 340 -4.99 3.20 -2.21
C LEU A 340 -5.52 1.76 -2.05
N ILE A 341 -4.76 0.80 -2.53
CA ILE A 341 -5.13 -0.63 -2.50
C ILE A 341 -4.22 -1.38 -1.55
N LYS A 342 -4.76 -1.78 -0.42
CA LYS A 342 -4.10 -2.59 0.60
C LYS A 342 -4.84 -3.92 0.73
N VAL A 343 -4.25 -5.00 0.28
CA VAL A 343 -4.90 -6.32 0.20
C VAL A 343 -5.50 -6.80 1.53
N ASN A 344 -4.87 -6.43 2.65
CA ASN A 344 -5.34 -6.85 3.98
C ASN A 344 -6.48 -5.98 4.55
N GLN A 345 -6.73 -4.78 3.98
CA GLN A 345 -7.87 -3.95 4.39
C GLN A 345 -9.21 -4.60 4.01
N ILE A 346 -9.22 -5.44 2.97
CA ILE A 346 -10.42 -6.14 2.51
C ILE A 346 -10.34 -7.66 2.74
N GLY A 347 -9.17 -8.27 2.60
CA GLY A 347 -8.88 -9.64 3.07
C GLY A 347 -9.05 -10.76 2.06
N THR A 348 -9.29 -10.49 0.77
CA THR A 348 -9.20 -11.48 -0.32
C THR A 348 -8.64 -10.85 -1.60
N LEU A 349 -8.03 -11.67 -2.44
CA LEU A 349 -7.57 -11.26 -3.76
C LEU A 349 -8.74 -10.86 -4.67
N THR A 350 -9.84 -11.63 -4.66
CA THR A 350 -11.03 -11.35 -5.48
C THR A 350 -11.60 -9.95 -5.17
N GLU A 351 -11.87 -9.64 -3.88
CA GLU A 351 -12.39 -8.33 -3.51
C GLU A 351 -11.40 -7.19 -3.82
N THR A 352 -10.10 -7.46 -3.71
CA THR A 352 -9.05 -6.50 -4.10
C THR A 352 -9.12 -6.19 -5.59
N LEU A 353 -9.20 -7.21 -6.44
CA LEU A 353 -9.31 -7.05 -7.89
C LEU A 353 -10.62 -6.37 -8.31
N ASP A 354 -11.74 -6.72 -7.67
CA ASP A 354 -13.05 -6.07 -7.88
C ASP A 354 -12.97 -4.55 -7.57
N CYS A 355 -12.26 -4.18 -6.50
CA CYS A 355 -12.09 -2.79 -6.12
C CYS A 355 -11.23 -2.02 -7.14
N ILE A 356 -10.13 -2.61 -7.62
CA ILE A 356 -9.28 -2.03 -8.66
C ILE A 356 -10.07 -1.87 -9.97
N GLN A 357 -10.86 -2.88 -10.35
CA GLN A 357 -11.68 -2.83 -11.55
C GLN A 357 -12.72 -1.71 -11.47
N LEU A 358 -13.44 -1.60 -10.35
CA LEU A 358 -14.41 -0.54 -10.13
C LEU A 358 -13.77 0.86 -10.21
N ALA A 359 -12.56 1.03 -9.65
CA ALA A 359 -11.82 2.28 -9.73
C ALA A 359 -11.55 2.66 -11.19
N LYS A 360 -11.01 1.74 -11.98
CA LYS A 360 -10.68 1.96 -13.40
C LYS A 360 -11.89 2.28 -14.26
N GLU A 361 -13.00 1.56 -14.08
CA GLU A 361 -14.25 1.80 -14.81
C GLU A 361 -14.81 3.20 -14.58
N ASN A 362 -14.51 3.79 -13.42
CA ASN A 362 -14.96 5.12 -13.02
C ASN A 362 -13.87 6.19 -13.12
N LYS A 363 -12.78 5.93 -13.85
CA LYS A 363 -11.66 6.85 -14.09
C LYS A 363 -10.89 7.25 -12.82
N TYR A 364 -10.97 6.48 -11.75
CA TYR A 364 -10.07 6.57 -10.63
C TYR A 364 -8.77 5.84 -10.94
N THR A 365 -7.66 6.39 -10.51
CA THR A 365 -6.40 5.65 -10.48
C THR A 365 -6.36 4.73 -9.25
N ALA A 366 -5.53 3.70 -9.31
CA ALA A 366 -5.27 2.82 -8.17
C ALA A 366 -3.78 2.82 -7.85
N VAL A 367 -3.45 2.97 -6.59
CA VAL A 367 -2.08 2.86 -6.08
C VAL A 367 -1.98 1.58 -5.28
N ILE A 368 -1.22 0.61 -5.75
CA ILE A 368 -1.02 -0.64 -5.00
C ILE A 368 -0.05 -0.37 -3.86
N SER A 369 -0.43 -0.73 -2.64
CA SER A 369 0.30 -0.30 -1.45
C SER A 369 0.71 -1.44 -0.53
N HIS A 370 1.86 -1.24 0.12
CA HIS A 370 2.31 -1.99 1.28
C HIS A 370 1.55 -1.60 2.55
N ARG A 371 1.97 -2.19 3.67
CA ARG A 371 1.61 -1.73 5.03
C ARG A 371 2.88 -1.40 5.82
N SER A 372 2.72 -0.74 6.98
CA SER A 372 3.86 -0.43 7.87
C SER A 372 4.54 -1.69 8.40
N GLY A 373 3.81 -2.75 8.71
CA GLY A 373 4.34 -4.08 9.02
C GLY A 373 4.31 -4.96 7.77
N GLU A 374 5.43 -5.04 7.07
CA GLU A 374 5.60 -5.83 5.86
C GLU A 374 6.39 -7.12 6.11
N THR A 375 6.52 -7.92 5.08
CA THR A 375 7.27 -9.17 5.05
C THR A 375 8.10 -9.24 3.77
N GLU A 376 8.82 -10.33 3.54
CA GLU A 376 9.49 -10.62 2.26
C GLU A 376 8.54 -10.95 1.11
N ASP A 377 7.23 -11.10 1.36
CA ASP A 377 6.24 -11.37 0.32
C ASP A 377 6.18 -10.23 -0.72
N THR A 378 6.13 -10.61 -2.00
CA THR A 378 6.19 -9.66 -3.13
C THR A 378 4.91 -9.60 -3.94
N THR A 379 3.83 -10.22 -3.47
CA THR A 379 2.58 -10.36 -4.22
C THR A 379 2.02 -9.03 -4.71
N ILE A 380 2.17 -7.94 -3.93
CA ILE A 380 1.70 -6.60 -4.35
C ILE A 380 2.42 -6.06 -5.58
N ALA A 381 3.68 -6.44 -5.82
CA ALA A 381 4.40 -6.09 -7.05
C ALA A 381 3.79 -6.80 -8.27
N ASP A 382 3.46 -8.09 -8.13
CA ASP A 382 2.77 -8.85 -9.16
C ASP A 382 1.36 -8.29 -9.44
N ILE A 383 0.59 -7.94 -8.39
CA ILE A 383 -0.74 -7.32 -8.52
C ILE A 383 -0.65 -5.98 -9.27
N ALA A 384 0.34 -5.16 -8.98
CA ALA A 384 0.51 -3.86 -9.63
C ALA A 384 0.67 -3.99 -11.14
N VAL A 385 1.48 -4.95 -11.60
CA VAL A 385 1.68 -5.22 -13.04
C VAL A 385 0.50 -5.98 -13.62
N ALA A 386 -0.03 -6.99 -12.93
CA ALA A 386 -1.18 -7.77 -13.38
C ALA A 386 -2.39 -6.89 -13.70
N THR A 387 -2.62 -5.90 -12.89
CA THR A 387 -3.75 -4.98 -13.07
C THR A 387 -3.40 -3.76 -13.91
N ASN A 388 -2.16 -3.59 -14.39
CA ASN A 388 -1.71 -2.34 -15.01
C ASN A 388 -2.14 -1.11 -14.17
N ALA A 389 -1.97 -1.17 -12.85
CA ALA A 389 -2.40 -0.11 -11.93
C ALA A 389 -1.63 1.19 -12.16
N GLY A 390 -0.41 1.08 -12.67
CA GLY A 390 0.45 2.20 -13.04
C GLY A 390 1.17 2.87 -11.87
N GLN A 391 0.85 2.53 -10.63
CA GLN A 391 1.48 3.11 -9.44
C GLN A 391 1.62 2.07 -8.33
N ILE A 392 2.70 2.17 -7.55
CA ILE A 392 2.95 1.36 -6.35
C ILE A 392 3.55 2.22 -5.24
N LYS A 393 3.02 2.10 -4.03
CA LYS A 393 3.56 2.69 -2.80
C LYS A 393 4.07 1.55 -1.93
N THR A 394 5.41 1.37 -1.85
CA THR A 394 5.99 0.23 -1.15
C THR A 394 7.21 0.59 -0.31
N GLY A 395 7.20 1.81 0.25
CA GLY A 395 8.23 2.32 1.15
C GLY A 395 9.44 2.86 0.42
N SER A 396 10.56 2.91 1.14
CA SER A 396 11.80 3.52 0.70
C SER A 396 12.77 2.53 0.06
N LEU A 397 13.99 2.97 -0.19
CA LEU A 397 15.10 2.26 -0.84
C LEU A 397 15.99 1.52 0.20
N SER A 398 15.48 1.28 1.39
CA SER A 398 16.13 0.53 2.47
C SER A 398 15.13 -0.34 3.20
N ARG A 399 15.60 -1.34 3.95
CA ARG A 399 14.87 -2.46 4.55
C ARG A 399 14.40 -3.48 3.50
N THR A 400 14.78 -4.74 3.71
CA THR A 400 14.56 -5.82 2.74
C THR A 400 13.09 -6.06 2.45
N ASP A 401 12.22 -5.87 3.43
CA ASP A 401 10.77 -5.96 3.32
C ASP A 401 10.17 -4.96 2.28
N ARG A 402 10.84 -3.84 2.04
CA ARG A 402 10.49 -2.85 1.00
C ARG A 402 11.18 -3.18 -0.31
N VAL A 403 12.50 -3.35 -0.26
CA VAL A 403 13.34 -3.60 -1.44
C VAL A 403 12.96 -4.89 -2.17
N ALA A 404 12.42 -5.89 -1.47
CA ALA A 404 11.94 -7.13 -2.08
C ALA A 404 10.91 -6.88 -3.20
N LYS A 405 9.99 -5.92 -3.02
CA LYS A 405 8.97 -5.57 -4.02
C LYS A 405 9.59 -4.89 -5.23
N TYR A 406 10.55 -3.98 -5.00
CA TYR A 406 11.31 -3.36 -6.10
C TYR A 406 12.12 -4.37 -6.89
N ASN A 407 12.78 -5.30 -6.21
CA ASN A 407 13.52 -6.39 -6.86
C ASN A 407 12.58 -7.30 -7.68
N GLN A 408 11.36 -7.54 -7.22
CA GLN A 408 10.36 -8.29 -7.98
C GLN A 408 9.94 -7.54 -9.24
N LEU A 409 9.75 -6.23 -9.17
CA LEU A 409 9.44 -5.41 -10.34
C LEU A 409 10.58 -5.39 -11.36
N LEU A 410 11.85 -5.40 -10.93
CA LEU A 410 12.99 -5.55 -11.83
C LEU A 410 12.97 -6.91 -12.57
N ARG A 411 12.64 -8.00 -11.86
CA ARG A 411 12.51 -9.34 -12.50
C ARG A 411 11.37 -9.36 -13.52
N ILE A 412 10.24 -8.70 -13.19
CA ILE A 412 9.11 -8.58 -14.10
C ILE A 412 9.49 -7.74 -15.34
N GLU A 413 10.21 -6.61 -15.15
CA GLU A 413 10.70 -5.79 -16.25
C GLU A 413 11.63 -6.60 -17.18
N GLU A 414 12.56 -7.38 -16.62
CA GLU A 414 13.45 -8.26 -17.39
C GLU A 414 12.67 -9.32 -18.16
N GLU A 415 11.68 -9.96 -17.54
CA GLU A 415 10.85 -10.99 -18.19
C GLU A 415 9.99 -10.41 -19.34
N LEU A 416 9.49 -9.19 -19.19
CA LEU A 416 8.72 -8.49 -20.22
C LEU A 416 9.60 -7.98 -21.37
N GLY A 417 10.86 -7.67 -21.11
CA GLY A 417 11.81 -7.17 -22.10
C GLY A 417 11.27 -5.93 -22.83
N GLU A 418 11.30 -5.95 -24.14
CA GLU A 418 10.84 -4.84 -24.99
C GLU A 418 9.32 -4.54 -24.89
N ASN A 419 8.54 -5.48 -24.32
CA ASN A 419 7.11 -5.28 -24.12
C ASN A 419 6.80 -4.52 -22.82
N ALA A 420 7.77 -4.30 -21.97
CA ALA A 420 7.59 -3.53 -20.73
C ALA A 420 7.24 -2.07 -21.04
N ILE A 421 6.22 -1.56 -20.40
CA ILE A 421 5.81 -0.14 -20.46
C ILE A 421 6.00 0.44 -19.07
N TYR A 422 6.80 1.52 -18.96
CA TYR A 422 6.95 2.22 -17.70
C TYR A 422 6.04 3.44 -17.63
N GLY A 423 5.47 3.65 -16.47
CA GLY A 423 4.60 4.78 -16.18
C GLY A 423 3.15 4.55 -16.58
N GLY A 424 2.32 4.43 -15.58
CA GLY A 424 0.88 4.39 -15.75
C GLY A 424 0.27 5.75 -16.05
N LYS A 425 -1.03 5.77 -16.31
CA LYS A 425 -1.80 7.01 -16.40
C LYS A 425 -1.89 7.62 -15.00
N MET A 426 -1.17 8.70 -14.77
CA MET A 426 -1.46 9.62 -13.68
C MET A 426 -2.31 10.77 -14.22
N ARG A 427 -3.22 11.26 -13.41
CA ARG A 427 -3.97 12.49 -13.69
C ARG A 427 -3.11 13.73 -13.46
#